data_650457506e443aade9c360225969c58a
#
_entry.id   650457506e443aade9c360225969c58a
#
_cell.length_a   1.000
_cell.length_b   1.000
_cell.length_c   1.000
_cell.angle_alpha   90.00
_cell.angle_beta   90.00
_cell.angle_gamma   90.00
#
_symmetry.space_group_name_H-M   'P 1'
#
loop_
_entity.id
_entity.type
_entity.pdbx_description
1 polymer ?
#
loop_
_entity_poly.entity_id
_entity_poly.type
_entity_poly.pdbx_seq_one_letter_code
_entity_poly.pdbx_strand_id
1 'polypeptide(L)'
;MLRPHAFMQNWLKDVAASVRTESTIYSPIGDGRVPFIDTRDIAAVAAEVLLHPETHIGKKYVLTGGEAVGYAYLATELTKVTGRAVTYQPISMEEARARLTRAGQPVALIEATLAIAAYQRDGGATAMVSPAVARLLGRPPRTIRDFVRDYAAVFS
;
A
#
# COMPACT_ATOMS: atom_id res chain seq x y z
N MET A 1 14.96 0.71 15.13
CA MET A 1 14.59 -0.10 13.93
C MET A 1 13.25 0.39 13.42
N LEU A 2 13.14 0.70 12.11
CA LEU A 2 11.89 1.03 11.45
C LEU A 2 11.32 -0.21 10.76
N ARG A 3 10.01 -0.45 10.92
CA ARG A 3 9.26 -1.56 10.34
C ARG A 3 8.06 -1.02 9.58
N PRO A 4 8.28 -0.52 8.33
CA PRO A 4 7.19 0.01 7.55
C PRO A 4 6.26 -1.11 7.05
N HIS A 5 4.98 -0.79 6.93
CA HIS A 5 3.93 -1.63 6.36
C HIS A 5 3.93 -1.55 4.81
N ALA A 6 2.90 -2.06 4.15
CA ALA A 6 2.79 -2.04 2.69
C ALA A 6 2.80 -0.61 2.13
N PHE A 7 3.59 -0.39 1.05
CA PHE A 7 3.81 0.94 0.48
C PHE A 7 2.74 1.31 -0.55
N MET A 8 2.21 2.53 -0.48
CA MET A 8 1.34 3.08 -1.53
C MET A 8 2.04 3.13 -2.89
N GLN A 9 3.36 3.35 -2.92
CA GLN A 9 4.16 3.41 -4.15
C GLN A 9 4.18 2.11 -4.95
N ASN A 10 3.87 0.96 -4.34
CA ASN A 10 3.73 -0.29 -5.06
C ASN A 10 2.60 -0.22 -6.11
N TRP A 11 1.54 0.55 -5.84
CA TRP A 11 0.44 0.73 -6.80
C TRP A 11 0.86 1.38 -8.12
N LEU A 12 1.94 2.17 -8.12
CA LEU A 12 2.48 2.78 -9.35
C LEU A 12 3.03 1.71 -10.33
N LYS A 13 3.33 0.50 -9.85
CA LYS A 13 3.78 -0.64 -10.65
C LYS A 13 2.67 -1.68 -10.81
N ASP A 14 2.03 -2.05 -9.67
CA ASP A 14 1.18 -3.22 -9.61
C ASP A 14 -0.26 -2.94 -10.08
N VAL A 15 -0.71 -1.69 -9.97
CA VAL A 15 -2.11 -1.29 -10.22
C VAL A 15 -2.25 -0.34 -11.41
N ALA A 16 -1.29 0.55 -11.62
CA ALA A 16 -1.42 1.62 -12.61
C ALA A 16 -1.66 1.12 -14.04
N ALA A 17 -1.03 0.03 -14.46
CA ALA A 17 -1.20 -0.51 -15.81
C ALA A 17 -2.65 -0.95 -16.06
N SER A 18 -3.22 -1.77 -15.19
CA SER A 18 -4.59 -2.27 -15.35
C SER A 18 -5.65 -1.16 -15.17
N VAL A 19 -5.38 -0.17 -14.32
CA VAL A 19 -6.25 1.02 -14.21
C VAL A 19 -6.28 1.81 -15.50
N ARG A 20 -5.12 2.03 -16.14
CA ARG A 20 -5.07 2.77 -17.43
C ARG A 20 -5.76 2.02 -18.58
N THR A 21 -5.55 0.71 -18.66
CA THR A 21 -6.00 -0.09 -19.81
C THR A 21 -7.41 -0.67 -19.65
N GLU A 22 -7.79 -1.02 -18.39
CA GLU A 22 -9.02 -1.76 -18.11
C GLU A 22 -9.91 -1.06 -17.08
N SER A 23 -9.49 0.09 -16.54
CA SER A 23 -10.15 0.80 -15.43
C SER A 23 -10.46 -0.15 -14.24
N THR A 24 -9.58 -1.13 -14.00
CA THR A 24 -9.84 -2.18 -13.03
C THR A 24 -8.60 -2.47 -12.18
N ILE A 25 -8.80 -2.62 -10.88
CA ILE A 25 -7.80 -3.11 -9.93
C ILE A 25 -8.04 -4.60 -9.72
N TYR A 26 -7.03 -5.41 -9.89
CA TYR A 26 -7.06 -6.84 -9.60
C TYR A 26 -6.20 -7.15 -8.38
N SER A 27 -6.77 -7.79 -7.36
CA SER A 27 -5.98 -8.23 -6.21
C SER A 27 -6.59 -9.45 -5.54
N PRO A 28 -5.75 -10.37 -5.03
CA PRO A 28 -6.23 -11.57 -4.35
C PRO A 28 -6.54 -11.37 -2.86
N ILE A 29 -6.43 -10.15 -2.32
CA ILE A 29 -6.69 -9.92 -0.88
C ILE A 29 -8.17 -9.88 -0.48
N GLY A 30 -9.11 -9.96 -1.45
CA GLY A 30 -10.54 -9.90 -1.17
C GLY A 30 -10.92 -8.62 -0.43
N ASP A 31 -11.64 -8.74 0.68
CA ASP A 31 -12.05 -7.63 1.54
C ASP A 31 -11.00 -7.25 2.59
N GLY A 32 -9.80 -7.81 2.49
CA GLY A 32 -8.68 -7.51 3.39
C GLY A 32 -8.38 -6.02 3.44
N ARG A 33 -8.08 -5.53 4.65
CA ARG A 33 -7.79 -4.12 4.91
C ARG A 33 -6.35 -3.96 5.36
N VAL A 34 -5.65 -3.01 4.76
CA VAL A 34 -4.23 -2.78 4.98
C VAL A 34 -3.98 -1.29 5.22
N PRO A 35 -3.24 -0.90 6.26
CA PRO A 35 -2.88 0.49 6.51
C PRO A 35 -1.66 0.88 5.67
N PHE A 36 -1.86 1.04 4.35
CA PHE A 36 -0.81 1.42 3.41
C PHE A 36 -0.15 2.73 3.81
N ILE A 37 1.18 2.78 3.70
CA ILE A 37 1.97 3.95 4.06
C ILE A 37 2.63 4.58 2.82
N ASP A 38 2.66 5.90 2.76
CA ASP A 38 3.44 6.63 1.77
C ASP A 38 4.93 6.60 2.12
N THR A 39 5.80 6.26 1.16
CA THR A 39 7.26 6.21 1.39
C THR A 39 7.85 7.54 1.80
N ARG A 40 7.20 8.67 1.47
CA ARG A 40 7.61 10.00 1.92
C ARG A 40 7.47 10.16 3.45
N ASP A 41 6.50 9.49 4.07
CA ASP A 41 6.38 9.47 5.53
C ASP A 41 7.42 8.56 6.16
N ILE A 42 7.76 7.45 5.52
CA ILE A 42 8.88 6.59 5.97
C ILE A 42 10.19 7.38 5.95
N ALA A 43 10.45 8.13 4.87
CA ALA A 43 11.64 8.95 4.74
C ALA A 43 11.70 10.07 5.80
N ALA A 44 10.57 10.73 6.06
CA ALA A 44 10.49 11.76 7.08
C ALA A 44 10.75 11.20 8.49
N VAL A 45 10.17 10.03 8.83
CA VAL A 45 10.46 9.35 10.11
C VAL A 45 11.92 8.90 10.19
N ALA A 46 12.49 8.42 9.08
CA ALA A 46 13.91 8.04 9.07
C ALA A 46 14.82 9.23 9.34
N ALA A 47 14.51 10.39 8.73
CA ALA A 47 15.26 11.63 8.98
C ALA A 47 15.15 12.06 10.46
N GLU A 48 13.96 12.05 11.05
CA GLU A 48 13.74 12.38 12.46
C GLU A 48 14.56 11.48 13.39
N VAL A 49 14.52 10.17 13.15
CA VAL A 49 15.27 9.19 13.95
C VAL A 49 16.79 9.34 13.83
N LEU A 50 17.28 9.74 12.65
CA LEU A 50 18.72 9.95 12.41
C LEU A 50 19.23 11.29 12.97
N LEU A 51 18.39 12.32 12.99
CA LEU A 51 18.72 13.63 13.54
C LEU A 51 18.71 13.64 15.07
N HIS A 52 17.93 12.79 15.72
CA HIS A 52 17.78 12.71 17.16
C HIS A 52 18.04 11.29 17.70
N PRO A 53 19.21 10.68 17.42
CA PRO A 53 19.48 9.26 17.70
C PRO A 53 19.36 8.92 19.19
N GLU A 54 19.74 9.83 20.08
CA GLU A 54 19.70 9.65 21.54
C GLU A 54 18.29 9.32 22.06
N THR A 55 17.26 9.85 21.39
CA THR A 55 15.85 9.58 21.77
C THR A 55 15.30 8.29 21.19
N HIS A 56 16.00 7.69 20.20
CA HIS A 56 15.48 6.59 19.39
C HIS A 56 16.30 5.29 19.45
N ILE A 57 17.49 5.33 20.06
CA ILE A 57 18.34 4.13 20.26
C ILE A 57 17.55 3.02 20.96
N GLY A 58 17.67 1.79 20.44
CA GLY A 58 16.99 0.61 20.96
C GLY A 58 15.49 0.50 20.63
N LYS A 59 14.85 1.58 20.18
CA LYS A 59 13.40 1.59 19.89
C LYS A 59 13.06 0.93 18.57
N LYS A 60 11.84 0.36 18.50
CA LYS A 60 11.26 -0.25 17.31
C LYS A 60 9.97 0.50 17.00
N TYR A 61 9.79 0.88 15.73
CA TYR A 61 8.61 1.60 15.27
C TYR A 61 7.97 0.86 14.10
N VAL A 62 6.71 0.45 14.26
CA VAL A 62 5.87 0.00 13.14
C VAL A 62 5.29 1.25 12.49
N LEU A 63 5.53 1.41 11.19
CA LEU A 63 5.08 2.58 10.43
C LEU A 63 3.96 2.19 9.49
N THR A 64 2.80 2.81 9.68
CA THR A 64 1.59 2.60 8.87
C THR A 64 1.02 3.93 8.41
N GLY A 65 0.12 3.88 7.42
CA GLY A 65 -0.82 4.97 7.17
C GLY A 65 -1.77 5.18 8.34
N GLY A 66 -2.62 6.21 8.23
CA GLY A 66 -3.55 6.60 9.29
C GLY A 66 -4.82 5.75 9.36
N GLU A 67 -5.09 4.93 8.36
CA GLU A 67 -6.28 4.09 8.26
C GLU A 67 -6.00 2.78 7.53
N ALA A 68 -6.71 1.72 7.90
CA ALA A 68 -6.67 0.44 7.18
C ALA A 68 -7.80 0.41 6.16
N VAL A 69 -7.47 0.23 4.88
CA VAL A 69 -8.42 0.25 3.76
C VAL A 69 -8.23 -0.92 2.82
N GLY A 70 -9.30 -1.29 2.11
CA GLY A 70 -9.25 -2.27 1.03
C GLY A 70 -9.12 -1.62 -0.35
N TYR A 71 -8.93 -2.44 -1.38
CA TYR A 71 -8.80 -1.95 -2.76
C TYR A 71 -10.07 -1.32 -3.33
N ALA A 72 -11.25 -1.63 -2.81
CA ALA A 72 -12.50 -0.95 -3.17
C ALA A 72 -12.45 0.55 -2.83
N TYR A 73 -11.86 0.91 -1.68
CA TYR A 73 -11.63 2.30 -1.32
C TYR A 73 -10.63 2.98 -2.28
N LEU A 74 -9.52 2.31 -2.60
CA LEU A 74 -8.56 2.81 -3.58
C LEU A 74 -9.23 3.05 -4.95
N ALA A 75 -10.08 2.12 -5.42
CA ALA A 75 -10.83 2.27 -6.66
C ALA A 75 -11.74 3.52 -6.64
N THR A 76 -12.40 3.78 -5.53
CA THR A 76 -13.22 4.98 -5.34
C THR A 76 -12.39 6.26 -5.44
N GLU A 77 -11.23 6.32 -4.80
CA GLU A 77 -10.37 7.50 -4.85
C GLU A 77 -9.74 7.69 -6.24
N LEU A 78 -9.36 6.60 -6.93
CA LEU A 78 -8.90 6.65 -8.32
C LEU A 78 -9.98 7.13 -9.29
N THR A 79 -11.24 6.69 -9.12
CA THR A 79 -12.37 7.20 -9.90
C THR A 79 -12.47 8.72 -9.83
N LYS A 80 -12.31 9.30 -8.64
CA LYS A 80 -12.40 10.76 -8.44
C LYS A 80 -11.30 11.53 -9.16
N VAL A 81 -10.07 11.00 -9.19
CA VAL A 81 -8.93 11.73 -9.78
C VAL A 81 -8.78 11.49 -11.28
N THR A 82 -9.17 10.31 -11.78
CA THR A 82 -9.08 9.98 -13.22
C THR A 82 -10.31 10.42 -14.01
N GLY A 83 -11.43 10.70 -13.33
CA GLY A 83 -12.71 11.00 -13.98
C GLY A 83 -13.35 9.79 -14.69
N ARG A 84 -12.77 8.60 -14.57
CA ARG A 84 -13.26 7.32 -15.14
C ARG A 84 -13.70 6.39 -14.02
N ALA A 85 -14.76 5.64 -14.23
CA ALA A 85 -15.19 4.61 -13.26
C ALA A 85 -14.12 3.53 -13.13
N VAL A 86 -13.41 3.51 -12.02
CA VAL A 86 -12.45 2.45 -11.67
C VAL A 86 -13.13 1.46 -10.74
N THR A 87 -13.00 0.17 -11.05
CA THR A 87 -13.59 -0.92 -10.26
C THR A 87 -12.51 -1.75 -9.58
N TYR A 88 -12.90 -2.42 -8.48
CA TYR A 88 -12.08 -3.44 -7.85
C TYR A 88 -12.66 -4.82 -8.15
N GLN A 89 -11.85 -5.69 -8.72
CA GLN A 89 -12.15 -7.08 -9.00
C GLN A 89 -11.31 -7.99 -8.11
N PRO A 90 -11.89 -8.61 -7.07
CA PRO A 90 -11.20 -9.66 -6.34
C PRO A 90 -10.91 -10.84 -7.27
N ILE A 91 -9.71 -11.37 -7.20
CA ILE A 91 -9.29 -12.54 -7.97
C ILE A 91 -8.81 -13.67 -7.03
N SER A 92 -8.73 -14.89 -7.55
CA SER A 92 -8.17 -16.01 -6.81
C SER A 92 -6.64 -15.90 -6.69
N MET A 93 -6.04 -16.63 -5.74
CA MET A 93 -4.57 -16.75 -5.63
C MET A 93 -3.97 -17.39 -6.88
N GLU A 94 -4.69 -18.34 -7.50
CA GLU A 94 -4.27 -18.99 -8.73
C GLU A 94 -4.24 -18.01 -9.90
N GLU A 95 -5.28 -17.19 -10.06
CA GLU A 95 -5.32 -16.15 -11.08
C GLU A 95 -4.24 -15.09 -10.86
N ALA A 96 -4.00 -14.67 -9.62
CA ALA A 96 -2.93 -13.74 -9.27
C ALA A 96 -1.56 -14.32 -9.66
N ARG A 97 -1.32 -15.61 -9.37
CA ARG A 97 -0.12 -16.33 -9.80
C ARG A 97 0.03 -16.31 -11.34
N ALA A 98 -1.01 -16.66 -12.06
CA ALA A 98 -0.98 -16.67 -13.51
C ALA A 98 -0.68 -15.28 -14.12
N ARG A 99 -1.24 -14.20 -13.54
CA ARG A 99 -0.95 -12.82 -13.95
C ARG A 99 0.51 -12.43 -13.70
N LEU A 100 1.05 -12.73 -12.52
CA LEU A 100 2.45 -12.46 -12.18
C LEU A 100 3.43 -13.24 -13.05
N THR A 101 3.12 -14.52 -13.35
CA THR A 101 3.92 -15.36 -14.25
C THR A 101 3.92 -14.79 -15.67
N ARG A 102 2.76 -14.37 -16.20
CA ARG A 102 2.67 -13.72 -17.52
C ARG A 102 3.43 -12.39 -17.58
N ALA A 103 3.50 -11.68 -16.47
CA ALA A 103 4.30 -10.46 -16.33
C ALA A 103 5.81 -10.73 -16.18
N GLY A 104 6.26 -11.99 -16.27
CA GLY A 104 7.66 -12.38 -16.21
C GLY A 104 8.30 -12.23 -14.82
N GLN A 105 7.49 -12.22 -13.76
CA GLN A 105 8.02 -12.09 -12.42
C GLN A 105 8.78 -13.38 -11.99
N PRO A 106 9.91 -13.26 -11.28
CA PRO A 106 10.63 -14.41 -10.73
C PRO A 106 9.75 -15.23 -9.78
N VAL A 107 9.86 -16.55 -9.83
CA VAL A 107 9.06 -17.47 -9.01
C VAL A 107 9.13 -17.12 -7.52
N ALA A 108 10.32 -16.86 -6.99
CA ALA A 108 10.49 -16.48 -5.59
C ALA A 108 9.70 -15.21 -5.20
N LEU A 109 9.62 -14.21 -6.11
CA LEU A 109 8.85 -13.00 -5.89
C LEU A 109 7.34 -13.28 -5.96
N ILE A 110 6.90 -14.14 -6.87
CA ILE A 110 5.49 -14.60 -6.96
C ILE A 110 5.07 -15.24 -5.64
N GLU A 111 5.84 -16.19 -5.13
CA GLU A 111 5.52 -16.88 -3.87
C GLU A 111 5.46 -15.90 -2.68
N ALA A 112 6.44 -15.01 -2.57
CA ALA A 112 6.45 -13.99 -1.52
C ALA A 112 5.24 -13.05 -1.61
N THR A 113 4.87 -12.61 -2.82
CA THR A 113 3.71 -11.74 -3.05
C THR A 113 2.41 -12.43 -2.65
N LEU A 114 2.23 -13.70 -3.05
CA LEU A 114 1.03 -14.46 -2.72
C LEU A 114 0.93 -14.79 -1.22
N ALA A 115 2.04 -15.08 -0.56
CA ALA A 115 2.08 -15.28 0.88
C ALA A 115 1.66 -14.01 1.64
N ILE A 116 2.17 -12.84 1.23
CA ILE A 116 1.76 -11.55 1.78
C ILE A 116 0.26 -11.29 1.53
N ALA A 117 -0.23 -11.58 0.32
CA ALA A 117 -1.63 -11.39 -0.02
C ALA A 117 -2.57 -12.29 0.80
N ALA A 118 -2.18 -13.56 1.03
CA ALA A 118 -2.92 -14.46 1.90
C ALA A 118 -3.01 -13.93 3.33
N TYR A 119 -1.88 -13.47 3.88
CA TYR A 119 -1.83 -12.87 5.21
C TYR A 119 -2.68 -11.59 5.31
N GLN A 120 -2.70 -10.76 4.26
CA GLN A 120 -3.52 -9.54 4.21
C GLN A 120 -5.02 -9.86 4.07
N ARG A 121 -5.38 -10.93 3.34
CA ARG A 121 -6.77 -11.40 3.20
C ARG A 121 -7.36 -11.81 4.54
N ASP A 122 -6.57 -12.49 5.38
CA ASP A 122 -7.02 -12.96 6.69
C ASP A 122 -7.26 -11.81 7.70
N GLY A 123 -6.72 -10.62 7.42
CA GLY A 123 -6.89 -9.44 8.26
C GLY A 123 -6.07 -9.53 9.57
N GLY A 124 -6.69 -9.17 10.70
CA GLY A 124 -6.03 -9.24 12.00
C GLY A 124 -4.88 -8.26 12.15
N ALA A 125 -3.68 -8.74 12.43
CA ALA A 125 -2.51 -7.91 12.68
C ALA A 125 -2.11 -7.04 11.48
N THR A 126 -2.46 -7.43 10.24
CA THR A 126 -2.17 -6.63 9.04
C THR A 126 -3.02 -5.38 8.93
N ALA A 127 -4.17 -5.33 9.59
CA ALA A 127 -5.07 -4.17 9.60
C ALA A 127 -4.79 -3.19 10.75
N MET A 128 -3.84 -3.50 11.64
CA MET A 128 -3.53 -2.65 12.78
C MET A 128 -2.85 -1.35 12.37
N VAL A 129 -3.46 -0.23 12.77
CA VAL A 129 -2.90 1.12 12.55
C VAL A 129 -1.99 1.50 13.71
N SER A 130 -0.75 1.89 13.39
CA SER A 130 0.22 2.37 14.36
C SER A 130 0.17 3.90 14.46
N PRO A 131 0.17 4.47 15.67
CA PRO A 131 0.26 5.93 15.84
C PRO A 131 1.69 6.48 15.68
N ALA A 132 2.68 5.64 15.33
CA ALA A 132 4.09 6.01 15.36
C ALA A 132 4.42 7.18 14.42
N VAL A 133 3.90 7.18 13.19
CA VAL A 133 4.14 8.26 12.23
C VAL A 133 3.64 9.60 12.78
N ALA A 134 2.39 9.65 13.26
CA ALA A 134 1.82 10.88 13.80
C ALA A 134 2.58 11.38 15.04
N ARG A 135 2.99 10.48 15.93
CA ARG A 135 3.75 10.85 17.13
C ARG A 135 5.16 11.35 16.83
N LEU A 136 5.84 10.75 15.86
CA LEU A 136 7.21 11.11 15.53
C LEU A 136 7.29 12.38 14.70
N LEU A 137 6.32 12.60 13.81
CA LEU A 137 6.33 13.75 12.89
C LEU A 137 5.48 14.94 13.36
N GLY A 138 4.71 14.80 14.46
CA GLY A 138 3.80 15.86 14.93
C GLY A 138 2.65 16.17 13.96
N ARG A 139 2.40 15.33 12.98
CA ARG A 139 1.34 15.48 11.97
C ARG A 139 0.78 14.10 11.58
N PRO A 140 -0.45 14.03 11.05
CA PRO A 140 -0.97 12.78 10.52
C PRO A 140 -0.14 12.26 9.33
N PRO A 141 -0.11 10.94 9.09
CA PRO A 141 0.45 10.38 7.86
C PRO A 141 -0.34 10.86 6.64
N ARG A 142 0.30 10.88 5.47
CA ARG A 142 -0.36 11.15 4.19
C ARG A 142 -1.47 10.14 3.93
N THR A 143 -2.59 10.64 3.40
CA THR A 143 -3.74 9.80 3.08
C THR A 143 -3.61 9.17 1.70
N ILE A 144 -4.41 8.13 1.44
CA ILE A 144 -4.55 7.56 0.09
C ILE A 144 -5.06 8.61 -0.89
N ARG A 145 -5.95 9.48 -0.46
CA ARG A 145 -6.45 10.59 -1.29
C ARG A 145 -5.32 11.54 -1.70
N ASP A 146 -4.42 11.91 -0.79
CA ASP A 146 -3.26 12.73 -1.12
C ASP A 146 -2.36 12.01 -2.12
N PHE A 147 -2.11 10.71 -1.90
CA PHE A 147 -1.29 9.90 -2.80
C PHE A 147 -1.87 9.83 -4.21
N VAL A 148 -3.15 9.47 -4.38
CA VAL A 148 -3.74 9.34 -5.72
C VAL A 148 -3.83 10.67 -6.44
N ARG A 149 -4.06 11.78 -5.71
CA ARG A 149 -4.02 13.13 -6.28
C ARG A 149 -2.62 13.49 -6.79
N ASP A 150 -1.58 13.25 -5.97
CA ASP A 150 -0.19 13.57 -6.29
C ASP A 150 0.35 12.75 -7.47
N TYR A 151 -0.16 11.54 -7.66
CA TYR A 151 0.23 10.61 -8.72
C TYR A 151 -0.86 10.40 -9.78
N ALA A 152 -1.85 11.28 -9.90
CA ALA A 152 -2.99 11.13 -10.80
C ALA A 152 -2.59 10.81 -12.24
N ALA A 153 -1.57 11.49 -12.77
CA ALA A 153 -1.06 11.29 -14.14
C ALA A 153 -0.55 9.86 -14.42
N VAL A 154 -0.18 9.11 -13.38
CA VAL A 154 0.29 7.72 -13.53
C VAL A 154 -0.87 6.75 -13.74
N PHE A 155 -2.07 7.11 -13.29
CA PHE A 155 -3.29 6.30 -13.37
C PHE A 155 -4.25 6.72 -14.49
N SER A 156 -3.97 7.85 -15.13
CA SER A 156 -4.79 8.42 -16.23
C SER A 156 -4.52 7.78 -17.59
#